data_c32176d091c5f3bd047648988806ded6
#
_entry.id   c32176d091c5f3bd047648988806ded6
#
_cell.length_a   1.000
_cell.length_b   1.000
_cell.length_c   1.000
_cell.angle_alpha   90.00
_cell.angle_beta   90.00
_cell.angle_gamma   90.00
#
_symmetry.space_group_name_H-M   'P 1'
#
loop_
_entity.id
_entity.type
_entity.pdbx_description
1 polymer ?
#
loop_
_entity_poly.entity_id
_entity_poly.type
_entity_poly.pdbx_seq_one_letter_code
_entity_poly.pdbx_strand_id
1 'polypeptide(L)'
;MQPVPEYSMVRMGLFHWQGYEPAVKCDCSSTAIVTSSGLIFIDPIPLGEEALKEMVAESFSAPAAVVLTSGNHQRESLDLAKRLGIPLFAPEDAGEDIIADQRFRSGDSVAGMELIALPGFGPGETAFLHEGTLIFGDALINLEPEGLRLLPEKYREDKKRSLRSLVALEELKPEVLLFAHGHPIIQSASSRLLGCLAEVS
;
A
#
# COMPACT_ATOMS: atom_id res chain seq x y z
N MET A 1 10.12 9.90 11.09
CA MET A 1 8.70 10.30 11.36
C MET A 1 8.36 10.07 12.81
N GLN A 2 7.55 10.93 13.44
CA GLN A 2 7.00 10.68 14.78
C GLN A 2 5.82 9.71 14.67
N PRO A 3 5.58 8.86 15.69
CA PRO A 3 4.43 7.96 15.69
C PRO A 3 3.11 8.73 15.55
N VAL A 4 2.25 8.26 14.64
CA VAL A 4 0.91 8.80 14.44
C VAL A 4 0.03 8.36 15.62
N PRO A 5 -0.74 9.26 16.25
CA PRO A 5 -1.49 8.91 17.46
C PRO A 5 -2.77 8.11 17.20
N GLU A 6 -3.29 8.13 15.97
CA GLU A 6 -4.61 7.58 15.64
C GLU A 6 -4.66 6.99 14.23
N TYR A 7 -5.69 6.19 13.99
CA TYR A 7 -6.02 5.60 12.69
C TYR A 7 -7.51 5.79 12.40
N SER A 8 -7.91 5.50 11.18
CA SER A 8 -9.31 5.47 10.76
C SER A 8 -9.69 4.06 10.32
N MET A 9 -10.83 3.57 10.76
CA MET A 9 -11.45 2.38 10.19
C MET A 9 -12.20 2.79 8.91
N VAL A 10 -11.68 2.39 7.76
CA VAL A 10 -12.28 2.67 6.44
C VAL A 10 -13.55 1.84 6.24
N ARG A 11 -13.48 0.58 6.61
CA ARG A 11 -14.57 -0.39 6.74
C ARG A 11 -14.15 -1.48 7.73
N MET A 12 -15.05 -2.35 8.14
CA MET A 12 -14.73 -3.44 9.05
C MET A 12 -13.54 -4.24 8.53
N GLY A 13 -12.50 -4.39 9.35
CA GLY A 13 -11.26 -5.09 9.02
C GLY A 13 -10.32 -4.35 8.05
N LEU A 14 -10.58 -3.07 7.74
CA LEU A 14 -9.74 -2.25 6.87
C LEU A 14 -9.42 -0.92 7.56
N PHE A 15 -8.17 -0.70 7.86
CA PHE A 15 -7.67 0.44 8.61
C PHE A 15 -6.67 1.26 7.79
N HIS A 16 -6.64 2.57 8.04
CA HIS A 16 -5.74 3.51 7.38
C HIS A 16 -5.22 4.52 8.40
N TRP A 17 -3.94 4.85 8.31
CA TRP A 17 -3.35 5.96 9.07
C TRP A 17 -2.35 6.72 8.20
N GLN A 18 -2.15 7.98 8.53
CA GLN A 18 -1.37 8.91 7.72
C GLN A 18 -0.54 9.82 8.60
N GLY A 19 0.68 10.14 8.16
CA GLY A 19 1.57 11.08 8.82
C GLY A 19 2.46 11.80 7.83
N TYR A 20 2.83 13.04 8.16
CA TYR A 20 3.74 13.83 7.34
C TYR A 20 5.20 13.39 7.55
N GLU A 21 5.90 13.09 6.45
CA GLU A 21 7.34 12.74 6.46
C GLU A 21 8.18 13.93 5.95
N PRO A 22 8.89 14.64 6.85
CA PRO A 22 9.66 15.81 6.47
C PRO A 22 10.79 15.54 5.46
N ALA A 23 11.35 14.32 5.45
CA ALA A 23 12.44 13.96 4.56
C ALA A 23 12.02 13.95 3.08
N VAL A 24 10.80 13.49 2.79
CA VAL A 24 10.21 13.47 1.44
C VAL A 24 9.20 14.59 1.22
N LYS A 25 8.90 15.40 2.26
CA LYS A 25 7.96 16.53 2.24
C LYS A 25 6.58 16.14 1.72
N CYS A 26 6.09 15.00 2.15
CA CYS A 26 4.85 14.42 1.68
C CYS A 26 4.15 13.67 2.81
N ASP A 27 2.80 13.58 2.71
CA ASP A 27 2.04 12.69 3.56
C ASP A 27 2.25 11.24 3.12
N CYS A 28 2.67 10.41 4.06
CA CYS A 28 2.79 8.97 3.91
C CYS A 28 1.60 8.30 4.57
N SER A 29 1.04 7.32 3.89
CA SER A 29 -0.09 6.56 4.38
C SER A 29 0.25 5.08 4.48
N SER A 30 -0.47 4.40 5.35
CA SER A 30 -0.34 2.97 5.58
C SER A 30 -1.71 2.33 5.70
N THR A 31 -1.76 1.05 5.41
CA THR A 31 -2.98 0.26 5.48
C THR A 31 -2.78 -0.96 6.38
N ALA A 32 -3.80 -1.31 7.16
CA ALA A 32 -3.90 -2.65 7.71
C ALA A 32 -5.22 -3.29 7.25
N ILE A 33 -5.16 -4.56 6.85
CA ILE A 33 -6.30 -5.27 6.28
C ILE A 33 -6.40 -6.68 6.85
N VAL A 34 -7.61 -7.07 7.23
CA VAL A 34 -7.89 -8.46 7.64
C VAL A 34 -8.09 -9.32 6.42
N THR A 35 -7.35 -10.42 6.35
CA THR A 35 -7.45 -11.44 5.30
C THR A 35 -7.69 -12.81 5.94
N SER A 36 -7.79 -13.86 5.14
CA SER A 36 -7.83 -15.25 5.62
C SER A 36 -6.56 -15.66 6.39
N SER A 37 -5.46 -14.93 6.24
CA SER A 37 -4.19 -15.18 6.93
C SER A 37 -4.09 -14.46 8.27
N GLY A 38 -4.92 -13.45 8.52
CA GLY A 38 -4.88 -12.60 9.71
C GLY A 38 -4.86 -11.11 9.37
N LEU A 39 -4.43 -10.26 10.32
CA LEU A 39 -4.26 -8.83 10.12
C LEU A 39 -2.90 -8.56 9.44
N ILE A 40 -2.94 -7.96 8.25
CA ILE A 40 -1.79 -7.67 7.41
C ILE A 40 -1.52 -6.16 7.43
N PHE A 41 -0.28 -5.77 7.69
CA PHE A 41 0.16 -4.37 7.65
C PHE A 41 0.89 -4.10 6.33
N ILE A 42 0.46 -3.07 5.59
CA ILE A 42 1.01 -2.71 4.28
C ILE A 42 1.69 -1.35 4.38
N ASP A 43 2.97 -1.29 4.02
CA ASP A 43 3.84 -0.10 4.06
C ASP A 43 3.74 0.69 5.39
N PRO A 44 3.84 0.06 6.57
CA PRO A 44 3.56 0.73 7.82
C PRO A 44 4.52 1.89 8.09
N ILE A 45 3.92 3.06 8.43
CA ILE A 45 4.59 4.16 9.11
C ILE A 45 4.39 3.99 10.63
N PRO A 46 5.21 4.66 11.46
CA PRO A 46 5.06 4.55 12.90
C PRO A 46 3.66 4.88 13.39
N LEU A 47 3.05 3.96 14.13
CA LEU A 47 1.75 4.12 14.81
C LEU A 47 1.98 4.04 16.32
N GLY A 48 1.28 4.88 17.09
CA GLY A 48 1.34 4.85 18.54
C GLY A 48 0.97 3.50 19.13
N GLU A 49 1.61 3.10 20.23
CA GLU A 49 1.41 1.76 20.82
C GLU A 49 -0.06 1.49 21.20
N GLU A 50 -0.73 2.47 21.78
CA GLU A 50 -2.15 2.32 22.18
C GLU A 50 -3.04 2.19 20.94
N ALA A 51 -2.84 3.03 19.91
CA ALA A 51 -3.57 2.94 18.65
C ALA A 51 -3.33 1.59 17.95
N LEU A 52 -2.12 1.06 17.98
CA LEU A 52 -1.83 -0.28 17.44
C LEU A 52 -2.56 -1.38 18.21
N LYS A 53 -2.58 -1.32 19.55
CA LYS A 53 -3.31 -2.30 20.38
C LYS A 53 -4.82 -2.24 20.12
N GLU A 54 -5.37 -1.04 20.04
CA GLU A 54 -6.78 -0.82 19.71
C GLU A 54 -7.12 -1.37 18.32
N MET A 55 -6.33 -1.05 17.30
CA MET A 55 -6.51 -1.57 15.93
C MET A 55 -6.51 -3.10 15.91
N VAL A 56 -5.55 -3.74 16.57
CA VAL A 56 -5.49 -5.21 16.66
C VAL A 56 -6.74 -5.76 17.34
N ALA A 57 -7.20 -5.15 18.44
CA ALA A 57 -8.42 -5.58 19.14
C ALA A 57 -9.65 -5.40 18.25
N GLU A 58 -9.81 -4.27 17.58
CA GLU A 58 -10.94 -3.97 16.68
C GLU A 58 -10.94 -4.81 15.40
N SER A 59 -9.77 -5.31 14.97
CA SER A 59 -9.68 -6.20 13.82
C SER A 59 -10.25 -7.59 14.05
N PHE A 60 -10.41 -7.99 15.32
CA PHE A 60 -10.78 -9.36 15.73
C PHE A 60 -9.87 -10.43 15.10
N SER A 61 -8.64 -10.06 14.76
CA SER A 61 -7.69 -10.92 14.04
C SER A 61 -6.28 -10.73 14.58
N ALA A 62 -5.50 -11.80 14.64
CA ALA A 62 -4.10 -11.70 15.05
C ALA A 62 -3.25 -11.05 13.94
N PRO A 63 -2.23 -10.23 14.30
CA PRO A 63 -1.19 -9.83 13.37
C PRO A 63 -0.55 -11.02 12.69
N ALA A 64 -0.41 -11.00 11.35
CA ALA A 64 0.06 -12.14 10.58
C ALA A 64 1.26 -11.84 9.67
N ALA A 65 1.33 -10.65 9.11
CA ALA A 65 2.45 -10.25 8.26
C ALA A 65 2.58 -8.73 8.12
N VAL A 66 3.79 -8.29 7.77
CA VAL A 66 4.04 -6.99 7.15
C VAL A 66 4.37 -7.22 5.69
N VAL A 67 3.83 -6.40 4.79
CA VAL A 67 4.02 -6.53 3.34
C VAL A 67 4.38 -5.17 2.74
N LEU A 68 5.41 -5.12 1.90
CA LEU A 68 5.81 -3.93 1.16
C LEU A 68 5.18 -3.91 -0.23
N THR A 69 4.70 -2.74 -0.66
CA THR A 69 4.29 -2.53 -2.05
C THR A 69 5.48 -2.28 -2.97
N SER A 70 6.59 -1.79 -2.43
CA SER A 70 7.77 -1.36 -3.19
C SER A 70 9.01 -1.29 -2.29
N GLY A 71 10.21 -1.32 -2.88
CA GLY A 71 11.46 -1.08 -2.15
C GLY A 71 11.57 0.31 -1.54
N ASN A 72 10.80 1.29 -2.05
CA ASN A 72 10.74 2.64 -1.48
C ASN A 72 10.03 2.71 -0.13
N HIS A 73 9.29 1.66 0.28
CA HIS A 73 8.35 1.71 1.40
C HIS A 73 8.77 0.84 2.60
N GLN A 74 10.06 0.60 2.80
CA GLN A 74 10.50 -0.14 3.99
C GLN A 74 10.09 0.53 5.31
N ARG A 75 10.15 1.86 5.40
CA ARG A 75 9.62 2.69 6.51
C ARG A 75 9.82 2.03 7.88
N GLU A 76 8.74 1.80 8.66
CA GLU A 76 8.73 1.13 9.98
C GLU A 76 8.62 -0.40 9.87
N SER A 77 8.57 -0.96 8.65
CA SER A 77 8.17 -2.35 8.41
C SER A 77 9.01 -3.39 9.16
N LEU A 78 10.33 -3.19 9.17
CA LEU A 78 11.24 -4.12 9.84
C LEU A 78 11.06 -4.10 11.36
N ASP A 79 10.91 -2.92 11.95
CA ASP A 79 10.75 -2.77 13.39
C ASP A 79 9.37 -3.25 13.85
N LEU A 80 8.32 -2.98 13.09
CA LEU A 80 6.98 -3.50 13.37
C LEU A 80 6.94 -5.03 13.28
N ALA A 81 7.52 -5.62 12.22
CA ALA A 81 7.58 -7.06 12.05
C ALA A 81 8.30 -7.75 13.21
N LYS A 82 9.46 -7.23 13.63
CA LYS A 82 10.21 -7.73 14.79
C LYS A 82 9.43 -7.60 16.09
N ARG A 83 8.80 -6.44 16.32
CA ARG A 83 8.02 -6.15 17.54
C ARG A 83 6.83 -7.08 17.69
N LEU A 84 6.16 -7.43 16.59
CA LEU A 84 5.00 -8.31 16.59
C LEU A 84 5.37 -9.80 16.40
N GLY A 85 6.61 -10.12 16.06
CA GLY A 85 7.06 -11.49 15.80
C GLY A 85 6.43 -12.11 14.55
N ILE A 86 6.18 -11.30 13.52
CA ILE A 86 5.55 -11.71 12.27
C ILE A 86 6.49 -11.52 11.08
N PRO A 87 6.33 -12.28 9.97
CA PRO A 87 7.20 -12.17 8.81
C PRO A 87 7.00 -10.85 8.05
N LEU A 88 8.10 -10.37 7.46
CA LEU A 88 8.13 -9.27 6.51
C LEU A 88 8.29 -9.80 5.09
N PHE A 89 7.35 -9.44 4.21
CA PHE A 89 7.35 -9.76 2.80
C PHE A 89 7.70 -8.53 1.95
N ALA A 90 8.53 -8.72 0.93
CA ALA A 90 8.87 -7.67 -0.03
C ALA A 90 8.83 -8.20 -1.47
N PRO A 91 8.61 -7.33 -2.48
CA PRO A 91 8.78 -7.72 -3.88
C PRO A 91 10.20 -8.23 -4.14
N GLU A 92 10.35 -9.22 -5.04
CA GLU A 92 11.68 -9.73 -5.41
C GLU A 92 12.59 -8.61 -5.94
N ASP A 93 12.03 -7.71 -6.75
CA ASP A 93 12.72 -6.58 -7.36
C ASP A 93 12.78 -5.32 -6.46
N ALA A 94 12.49 -5.43 -5.16
CA ALA A 94 12.50 -4.28 -4.24
C ALA A 94 13.90 -3.70 -3.94
N GLY A 95 14.97 -4.36 -4.42
CA GLY A 95 16.37 -4.01 -4.14
C GLY A 95 17.02 -4.96 -3.13
N GLU A 96 18.35 -5.09 -3.22
CA GLU A 96 19.13 -6.00 -2.36
C GLU A 96 19.29 -5.48 -0.93
N ASP A 97 19.18 -4.18 -0.73
CA ASP A 97 19.28 -3.49 0.57
C ASP A 97 17.99 -3.62 1.40
N ILE A 98 16.88 -4.03 0.79
CA ILE A 98 15.63 -4.28 1.51
C ILE A 98 15.71 -5.60 2.27
N ILE A 99 15.61 -5.51 3.60
CA ILE A 99 15.60 -6.67 4.49
C ILE A 99 14.17 -7.23 4.53
N ALA A 100 13.99 -8.47 4.15
CA ALA A 100 12.71 -9.19 4.21
C ALA A 100 12.93 -10.67 4.52
N ASP A 101 11.99 -11.29 5.23
CA ASP A 101 12.02 -12.73 5.52
C ASP A 101 11.66 -13.55 4.27
N GLN A 102 10.78 -13.01 3.43
CA GLN A 102 10.33 -13.65 2.21
C GLN A 102 10.20 -12.65 1.06
N ARG A 103 10.44 -13.12 -0.15
CA ARG A 103 10.28 -12.36 -1.37
C ARG A 103 9.17 -12.96 -2.22
N PHE A 104 8.35 -12.10 -2.82
CA PHE A 104 7.27 -12.51 -3.72
C PHE A 104 7.47 -11.99 -5.14
N ARG A 105 6.83 -12.65 -6.12
CA ARG A 105 6.85 -12.33 -7.55
C ARG A 105 5.47 -12.01 -8.06
N SER A 106 5.43 -11.37 -9.21
CA SER A 106 4.17 -11.20 -9.96
C SER A 106 3.52 -12.56 -10.23
N GLY A 107 2.22 -12.67 -9.96
CA GLY A 107 1.45 -13.90 -10.11
C GLY A 107 1.38 -14.78 -8.86
N ASP A 108 2.17 -14.47 -7.82
CA ASP A 108 2.00 -15.08 -6.51
C ASP A 108 0.75 -14.50 -5.81
N SER A 109 0.37 -15.10 -4.70
CA SER A 109 -0.51 -14.49 -3.70
C SER A 109 0.24 -14.35 -2.38
N VAL A 110 0.09 -13.24 -1.69
CA VAL A 110 0.74 -13.01 -0.41
C VAL A 110 -0.29 -12.67 0.64
N ALA A 111 -0.24 -13.42 1.74
CA ALA A 111 -1.10 -13.18 2.89
C ALA A 111 -2.60 -13.07 2.54
N GLY A 112 -3.07 -13.84 1.55
CA GLY A 112 -4.46 -13.84 1.09
C GLY A 112 -4.84 -12.70 0.13
N MET A 113 -3.86 -11.93 -0.37
CA MET A 113 -4.05 -10.87 -1.36
C MET A 113 -3.51 -11.29 -2.72
N GLU A 114 -4.18 -10.87 -3.80
CA GLU A 114 -3.71 -10.99 -5.18
C GLU A 114 -2.74 -9.86 -5.50
N LEU A 115 -1.67 -10.16 -6.24
CA LEU A 115 -0.61 -9.23 -6.59
C LEU A 115 -0.74 -8.75 -8.04
N ILE A 116 -0.64 -7.44 -8.21
CA ILE A 116 -0.65 -6.79 -9.52
C ILE A 116 0.66 -6.01 -9.66
N ALA A 117 1.61 -6.55 -10.42
CA ALA A 117 2.88 -5.87 -10.66
C ALA A 117 2.68 -4.62 -11.53
N LEU A 118 3.27 -3.52 -11.11
CA LEU A 118 3.23 -2.22 -11.79
C LEU A 118 4.65 -1.73 -12.10
N PRO A 119 5.41 -2.47 -12.92
CA PRO A 119 6.81 -2.15 -13.20
C PRO A 119 6.98 -0.81 -13.90
N GLY A 120 8.05 -0.09 -13.52
CA GLY A 120 8.40 1.21 -14.08
C GLY A 120 8.01 2.40 -13.20
N PHE A 121 7.27 2.18 -12.10
CA PHE A 121 7.01 3.21 -11.10
C PHE A 121 8.11 3.29 -10.04
N GLY A 122 8.46 2.17 -9.45
CA GLY A 122 9.52 2.06 -8.45
C GLY A 122 10.06 0.63 -8.37
N PRO A 123 11.05 0.36 -7.51
CA PRO A 123 11.68 -0.95 -7.39
C PRO A 123 10.69 -1.96 -6.82
N GLY A 124 10.27 -2.91 -7.66
CA GLY A 124 9.31 -3.96 -7.29
C GLY A 124 7.87 -3.48 -7.10
N GLU A 125 7.49 -2.32 -7.65
CA GLU A 125 6.17 -1.72 -7.47
C GLU A 125 5.03 -2.70 -7.75
N THR A 126 4.16 -2.90 -6.74
CA THR A 126 3.09 -3.89 -6.74
C THR A 126 1.85 -3.31 -6.04
N ALA A 127 0.70 -3.42 -6.68
CA ALA A 127 -0.59 -3.19 -6.02
C ALA A 127 -1.16 -4.51 -5.49
N PHE A 128 -1.96 -4.43 -4.43
CA PHE A 128 -2.62 -5.59 -3.82
C PHE A 128 -4.13 -5.49 -3.99
N LEU A 129 -4.76 -6.56 -4.43
CA LEU A 129 -6.22 -6.67 -4.53
C LEU A 129 -6.73 -7.71 -3.51
N HIS A 130 -7.70 -7.29 -2.70
CA HIS A 130 -8.39 -8.15 -1.75
C HIS A 130 -9.84 -7.69 -1.56
N GLU A 131 -10.81 -8.57 -1.85
CA GLU A 131 -12.25 -8.33 -1.64
C GLU A 131 -12.72 -6.93 -2.08
N GLY A 132 -12.42 -6.56 -3.32
CA GLY A 132 -12.78 -5.26 -3.90
C GLY A 132 -11.99 -4.06 -3.37
N THR A 133 -11.00 -4.28 -2.50
CA THR A 133 -10.06 -3.24 -2.07
C THR A 133 -8.79 -3.33 -2.91
N LEU A 134 -8.39 -2.24 -3.54
CA LEU A 134 -7.16 -2.12 -4.31
C LEU A 134 -6.21 -1.15 -3.60
N ILE A 135 -5.03 -1.63 -3.24
CA ILE A 135 -4.04 -0.92 -2.44
C ILE A 135 -2.81 -0.67 -3.30
N PHE A 136 -2.43 0.60 -3.44
CA PHE A 136 -1.31 1.05 -4.25
C PHE A 136 -0.12 1.48 -3.39
N GLY A 137 1.08 1.25 -3.91
CA GLY A 137 2.29 1.94 -3.48
C GLY A 137 2.38 3.32 -4.10
N ASP A 138 3.42 3.53 -4.91
CA ASP A 138 3.70 4.81 -5.57
C ASP A 138 2.94 5.01 -6.89
N ALA A 139 2.47 3.94 -7.55
CA ALA A 139 1.91 4.03 -8.90
C ALA A 139 0.77 5.05 -9.04
N LEU A 140 -0.13 5.06 -8.06
CA LEU A 140 -1.18 6.09 -7.92
C LEU A 140 -1.11 6.73 -6.54
N ILE A 141 -1.35 8.04 -6.50
CA ILE A 141 -1.38 8.85 -5.29
C ILE A 141 -2.68 9.65 -5.24
N ASN A 142 -3.17 9.96 -4.04
CA ASN A 142 -4.39 10.76 -3.84
C ASN A 142 -4.15 11.87 -2.81
N LEU A 143 -3.32 12.83 -3.18
CA LEU A 143 -2.91 13.95 -2.33
C LEU A 143 -3.71 15.21 -2.64
N GLU A 144 -4.11 15.93 -1.60
CA GLU A 144 -4.73 17.24 -1.75
C GLU A 144 -3.69 18.32 -2.15
N PRO A 145 -4.07 19.33 -2.95
CA PRO A 145 -5.42 19.55 -3.53
C PRO A 145 -5.67 18.85 -4.87
N GLU A 146 -4.67 18.18 -5.45
CA GLU A 146 -4.76 17.67 -6.83
C GLU A 146 -5.61 16.38 -6.96
N GLY A 147 -5.74 15.63 -5.87
CA GLY A 147 -6.52 14.40 -5.86
C GLY A 147 -5.83 13.21 -6.52
N LEU A 148 -6.63 12.25 -7.00
CA LEU A 148 -6.16 11.00 -7.60
C LEU A 148 -5.42 11.25 -8.92
N ARG A 149 -4.18 10.79 -8.98
CA ARG A 149 -3.31 10.89 -10.16
C ARG A 149 -2.22 9.83 -10.15
N LEU A 150 -1.57 9.65 -11.27
CA LEU A 150 -0.33 8.88 -11.36
C LEU A 150 0.83 9.60 -10.65
N LEU A 151 1.78 8.81 -10.15
CA LEU A 151 3.07 9.32 -9.69
C LEU A 151 3.67 10.23 -10.78
N PRO A 152 4.13 11.46 -10.43
CA PRO A 152 4.74 12.35 -11.42
C PRO A 152 5.92 11.70 -12.13
N GLU A 153 6.03 11.94 -13.43
CA GLU A 153 7.04 11.31 -14.31
C GLU A 153 8.48 11.36 -13.78
N LYS A 154 8.85 12.45 -13.14
CA LYS A 154 10.21 12.65 -12.60
C LYS A 154 10.60 11.66 -11.50
N TYR A 155 9.62 10.95 -10.93
CA TYR A 155 9.82 9.96 -9.88
C TYR A 155 9.66 8.51 -10.38
N ARG A 156 9.27 8.31 -11.66
CA ARG A 156 9.16 6.97 -12.25
C ARG A 156 10.50 6.49 -12.79
N GLU A 157 10.79 5.21 -12.59
CA GLU A 157 12.01 4.59 -13.12
C GLU A 157 12.01 4.49 -14.65
N ASP A 158 10.88 4.07 -15.23
CA ASP A 158 10.67 3.95 -16.67
C ASP A 158 9.27 4.41 -17.05
N LYS A 159 9.18 5.59 -17.68
CA LYS A 159 7.91 6.19 -18.07
C LYS A 159 7.07 5.33 -19.02
N LYS A 160 7.71 4.68 -20.00
CA LYS A 160 7.00 3.85 -20.97
C LYS A 160 6.53 2.53 -20.37
N ARG A 161 7.37 1.95 -19.50
CA ARG A 161 7.04 0.71 -18.82
C ARG A 161 5.92 0.93 -17.79
N SER A 162 5.96 2.03 -17.04
CA SER A 162 4.93 2.37 -16.08
C SER A 162 3.55 2.56 -16.74
N LEU A 163 3.46 3.28 -17.86
CA LEU A 163 2.18 3.43 -18.56
C LEU A 163 1.65 2.09 -19.08
N ARG A 164 2.52 1.25 -19.63
CA ARG A 164 2.10 -0.08 -20.11
C ARG A 164 1.61 -1.00 -19.00
N SER A 165 2.16 -0.89 -17.81
CA SER A 165 1.74 -1.72 -16.66
C SER A 165 0.33 -1.40 -16.18
N LEU A 166 -0.19 -0.19 -16.44
CA LEU A 166 -1.53 0.23 -16.02
C LEU A 166 -2.66 -0.54 -16.71
N VAL A 167 -2.40 -1.17 -17.85
CA VAL A 167 -3.38 -2.02 -18.55
C VAL A 167 -3.94 -3.12 -17.63
N ALA A 168 -3.11 -3.61 -16.69
CA ALA A 168 -3.55 -4.60 -15.70
C ALA A 168 -4.67 -4.09 -14.76
N LEU A 169 -4.89 -2.77 -14.70
CA LEU A 169 -5.89 -2.14 -13.84
C LEU A 169 -7.21 -1.85 -14.56
N GLU A 170 -7.25 -1.85 -15.89
CA GLU A 170 -8.38 -1.36 -16.70
C GLU A 170 -9.67 -2.16 -16.49
N GLU A 171 -9.55 -3.48 -16.28
CA GLU A 171 -10.70 -4.35 -16.07
C GLU A 171 -11.13 -4.49 -14.59
N LEU A 172 -10.35 -3.92 -13.68
CA LEU A 172 -10.64 -4.00 -12.26
C LEU A 172 -11.80 -3.08 -11.88
N LYS A 173 -12.64 -3.56 -10.97
CA LYS A 173 -13.79 -2.83 -10.44
C LYS A 173 -13.70 -2.69 -8.92
N PRO A 174 -12.69 -1.98 -8.40
CA PRO A 174 -12.54 -1.82 -6.97
C PRO A 174 -13.67 -1.00 -6.37
N GLU A 175 -14.06 -1.35 -5.14
CA GLU A 175 -14.98 -0.60 -4.31
C GLU A 175 -14.27 0.45 -3.48
N VAL A 176 -13.00 0.15 -3.11
CA VAL A 176 -12.13 1.01 -2.31
C VAL A 176 -10.75 1.08 -2.94
N LEU A 177 -10.17 2.28 -2.98
CA LEU A 177 -8.76 2.49 -3.30
C LEU A 177 -8.03 3.03 -2.07
N LEU A 178 -6.85 2.47 -1.81
CA LEU A 178 -5.92 2.90 -0.78
C LEU A 178 -4.55 3.14 -1.40
N PHE A 179 -3.77 4.01 -0.77
CA PHE A 179 -2.52 4.50 -1.34
C PHE A 179 -1.44 4.57 -0.26
N ALA A 180 -0.19 4.41 -0.65
CA ALA A 180 0.95 4.73 0.21
C ALA A 180 1.11 6.25 0.41
N HIS A 181 0.44 7.07 -0.43
CA HIS A 181 0.43 8.53 -0.35
C HIS A 181 -0.96 9.10 -0.59
N GLY A 182 -1.59 9.64 0.47
CA GLY A 182 -2.87 10.35 0.42
C GLY A 182 -4.05 9.57 0.99
N HIS A 183 -5.23 10.12 0.75
CA HIS A 183 -6.46 9.66 1.41
C HIS A 183 -7.13 8.51 0.68
N PRO A 184 -7.84 7.61 1.40
CA PRO A 184 -8.67 6.56 0.82
C PRO A 184 -9.76 7.11 -0.12
N ILE A 185 -10.13 6.33 -1.15
CA ILE A 185 -11.30 6.58 -1.98
C ILE A 185 -12.29 5.46 -1.73
N ILE A 186 -13.42 5.79 -1.10
CA ILE A 186 -14.46 4.84 -0.68
C ILE A 186 -15.78 5.01 -1.44
N GLN A 187 -15.85 5.97 -2.35
CA GLN A 187 -17.02 6.20 -3.19
C GLN A 187 -16.60 6.33 -4.65
N SER A 188 -17.33 5.66 -5.53
CA SER A 188 -17.07 5.68 -6.97
C SER A 188 -15.64 5.27 -7.35
N ALA A 189 -15.02 4.37 -6.56
CA ALA A 189 -13.61 4.00 -6.70
C ALA A 189 -13.27 3.51 -8.12
N SER A 190 -14.06 2.59 -8.68
CA SER A 190 -13.88 2.12 -10.06
C SER A 190 -13.94 3.24 -11.08
N SER A 191 -14.93 4.13 -10.98
CA SER A 191 -15.08 5.25 -11.94
C SER A 191 -13.93 6.24 -11.83
N ARG A 192 -13.46 6.51 -10.62
CA ARG A 192 -12.31 7.39 -10.38
C ARG A 192 -11.01 6.79 -10.89
N LEU A 193 -10.80 5.48 -10.68
CA LEU A 193 -9.67 4.77 -11.24
C LEU A 193 -9.66 4.85 -12.77
N LEU A 194 -10.76 4.47 -13.42
CA LEU A 194 -10.88 4.52 -14.88
C LEU A 194 -10.69 5.93 -15.44
N GLY A 195 -11.24 6.95 -14.77
CA GLY A 195 -11.02 8.35 -15.14
C GLY A 195 -9.55 8.75 -15.11
N CYS A 196 -8.83 8.38 -14.03
CA CYS A 196 -7.40 8.63 -13.90
C CYS A 196 -6.57 7.90 -14.99
N LEU A 197 -6.91 6.65 -15.32
CA LEU A 197 -6.23 5.89 -16.37
C LEU A 197 -6.47 6.48 -17.77
N ALA A 198 -7.68 6.97 -18.03
CA ALA A 198 -8.04 7.58 -19.32
C ALA A 198 -7.29 8.89 -19.62
N GLU A 199 -6.81 9.60 -18.61
CA GLU A 199 -6.01 10.83 -18.78
C GLU A 199 -4.59 10.57 -19.31
N VAL A 200 -4.13 9.31 -19.29
CA VAL A 200 -2.75 8.94 -19.62
C VAL A 200 -2.63 7.87 -20.72
N SER A 201 -3.77 7.44 -21.25
CA SER A 201 -3.89 6.45 -22.34
C SER A 201 -3.66 7.02 -23.73
#